data_a534b16a3374db376116a47cef293bf4
#
_entry.id   a534b16a3374db376116a47cef293bf4
#
_cell.length_a   1.000
_cell.length_b   1.000
_cell.length_c   1.000
_cell.angle_alpha   90.00
_cell.angle_beta   90.00
_cell.angle_gamma   90.00
#
_symmetry.space_group_name_H-M   'P 1'
#
loop_
_entity.id
_entity.type
_entity.pdbx_description
1 polymer ?
#
loop_
_entity_poly.entity_id
_entity_poly.type
_entity_poly.pdbx_seq_one_letter_code
_entity_poly.pdbx_strand_id
1 'polypeptide(L)'
;MFNTNDIVGNYRIIRPLGEGGMAAVYEVEHLKLGVHYALKTFTLQEGHVELFRKRFSAEGKILARLNHPNLVRVIDLDLDEKAGALYYVMDLVLSEDGETHTLADVKPGEADEAQILGWFRQVCSALAYVHSQGIVHRDVKLNNILLAPDGRVVLSDFGISKISDENLRSAVDVTKTMVTGMTQGRGVAMGTQGYMAPEVCRGEEATPAADVYSLGVAFFRLLTNVWYDPCLAPSADSGDVIAMNSVKLLEPFEYCWADVLPVMLDENPQKRPLDLAELPDSIAPVAQPETPKRFGAKWKALVAAVVVIALGVGCWLYWGQSGSKTIRTDDLLAIPAALPEG
;
A
#
# COMPACT_ATOMS: atom_id res chain seq x y z
N MET A 1 18.95 12.75 -23.32
CA MET A 1 17.56 12.37 -23.57
C MET A 1 17.41 11.97 -25.00
N PHE A 2 16.66 10.90 -25.27
CA PHE A 2 16.38 10.43 -26.62
C PHE A 2 15.06 11.03 -27.12
N ASN A 3 15.00 11.28 -28.43
CA ASN A 3 13.79 11.75 -29.10
C ASN A 3 13.06 10.59 -29.80
N THR A 4 11.79 10.77 -30.11
CA THR A 4 11.03 9.81 -30.93
C THR A 4 11.77 9.53 -32.25
N ASN A 5 11.85 8.26 -32.62
CA ASN A 5 12.60 7.70 -33.75
C ASN A 5 14.14 7.63 -33.58
N ASP A 6 14.72 8.07 -32.47
CA ASP A 6 16.13 7.77 -32.20
C ASP A 6 16.32 6.25 -32.09
N ILE A 7 17.52 5.80 -32.47
CA ILE A 7 17.88 4.38 -32.40
C ILE A 7 18.93 4.20 -31.32
N VAL A 8 18.62 3.32 -30.37
CA VAL A 8 19.49 2.93 -29.27
C VAL A 8 19.73 1.41 -29.37
N GLY A 9 20.93 1.02 -29.73
CA GLY A 9 21.25 -0.38 -30.03
C GLY A 9 20.32 -0.99 -31.10
N ASN A 10 19.54 -2.00 -30.74
CA ASN A 10 18.57 -2.65 -31.62
C ASN A 10 17.14 -2.11 -31.49
N TYR A 11 16.95 -0.97 -30.84
CA TYR A 11 15.63 -0.46 -30.45
C TYR A 11 15.40 0.94 -31.00
N ARG A 12 14.17 1.19 -31.48
CA ARG A 12 13.69 2.51 -31.90
C ARG A 12 12.85 3.10 -30.78
N ILE A 13 13.13 4.34 -30.38
CA ILE A 13 12.33 5.09 -29.42
C ILE A 13 10.97 5.43 -30.05
N ILE A 14 9.87 5.02 -29.40
CA ILE A 14 8.50 5.34 -29.81
C ILE A 14 8.00 6.58 -29.06
N ARG A 15 8.05 6.53 -27.72
CA ARG A 15 7.63 7.66 -26.87
C ARG A 15 8.26 7.56 -25.48
N PRO A 16 8.35 8.67 -24.73
CA PRO A 16 8.70 8.62 -23.32
C PRO A 16 7.52 8.03 -22.53
N LEU A 17 7.83 7.20 -21.51
CA LEU A 17 6.88 6.65 -20.53
C LEU A 17 7.04 7.33 -19.16
N GLY A 18 8.23 7.83 -18.85
CA GLY A 18 8.49 8.52 -17.60
C GLY A 18 9.90 9.11 -17.55
N GLU A 19 10.03 10.19 -16.80
CA GLU A 19 11.29 10.89 -16.58
C GLU A 19 11.54 11.06 -15.07
N GLY A 20 12.78 10.78 -14.66
CA GLY A 20 13.26 11.04 -13.31
C GLY A 20 14.62 11.73 -13.33
N GLY A 21 15.10 12.20 -12.18
CA GLY A 21 16.33 12.98 -12.09
C GLY A 21 17.61 12.28 -12.59
N MET A 22 17.63 10.94 -12.64
CA MET A 22 18.81 10.13 -13.04
C MET A 22 18.52 9.09 -14.12
N ALA A 23 17.25 8.88 -14.47
CA ALA A 23 16.84 7.87 -15.43
C ALA A 23 15.63 8.33 -16.22
N ALA A 24 15.52 7.90 -17.48
CA ALA A 24 14.34 8.06 -18.30
C ALA A 24 13.88 6.70 -18.82
N VAL A 25 12.58 6.50 -18.93
CA VAL A 25 11.96 5.27 -19.45
C VAL A 25 11.22 5.60 -20.73
N TYR A 26 11.43 4.78 -21.75
CA TYR A 26 10.85 4.94 -23.06
C TYR A 26 10.14 3.66 -23.49
N GLU A 27 9.04 3.78 -24.20
CA GLU A 27 8.54 2.71 -25.05
C GLU A 27 9.41 2.61 -26.28
N VAL A 28 9.85 1.39 -26.61
CA VAL A 28 10.72 1.13 -27.75
C VAL A 28 10.22 -0.05 -28.58
N GLU A 29 10.48 -0.02 -29.88
CA GLU A 29 10.24 -1.13 -30.80
C GLU A 29 11.57 -1.82 -31.15
N HIS A 30 11.66 -3.13 -31.00
CA HIS A 30 12.82 -3.88 -31.44
C HIS A 30 12.87 -3.95 -32.98
N LEU A 31 13.88 -3.37 -33.60
CA LEU A 31 13.96 -3.15 -35.05
C LEU A 31 13.76 -4.37 -35.94
N LYS A 32 14.15 -5.57 -35.47
CA LYS A 32 14.03 -6.80 -36.26
C LYS A 32 12.79 -7.60 -35.93
N LEU A 33 12.27 -7.50 -34.70
CA LEU A 33 11.17 -8.32 -34.21
C LEU A 33 9.82 -7.61 -34.29
N GLY A 34 9.81 -6.25 -34.34
CA GLY A 34 8.60 -5.44 -34.30
C GLY A 34 7.85 -5.56 -32.97
N VAL A 35 8.51 -5.99 -31.90
CA VAL A 35 7.92 -6.14 -30.56
C VAL A 35 8.29 -4.92 -29.73
N HIS A 36 7.32 -4.45 -28.94
CA HIS A 36 7.48 -3.32 -28.06
C HIS A 36 7.98 -3.73 -26.68
N TYR A 37 8.86 -2.91 -26.12
CA TYR A 37 9.48 -3.07 -24.80
C TYR A 37 9.54 -1.71 -24.08
N ALA A 38 9.84 -1.73 -22.79
CA ALA A 38 10.26 -0.57 -22.04
C ALA A 38 11.80 -0.53 -22.00
N LEU A 39 12.40 0.63 -22.29
CA LEU A 39 13.84 0.86 -22.23
C LEU A 39 14.12 1.93 -21.19
N LYS A 40 14.88 1.59 -20.16
CA LYS A 40 15.30 2.51 -19.10
C LYS A 40 16.76 2.88 -19.27
N THR A 41 17.03 4.18 -19.36
CA THR A 41 18.38 4.74 -19.52
C THR A 41 18.87 5.35 -18.23
N PHE A 42 20.20 5.34 -18.05
CA PHE A 42 20.88 6.00 -16.94
C PHE A 42 21.91 6.99 -17.49
N THR A 43 21.83 8.23 -17.02
CA THR A 43 22.84 9.24 -17.37
C THR A 43 24.05 9.03 -16.47
N LEU A 44 25.20 8.75 -17.09
CA LEU A 44 26.45 8.54 -16.38
C LEU A 44 27.16 9.89 -16.14
N GLN A 45 27.63 10.08 -14.90
CA GLN A 45 28.54 11.21 -14.63
C GLN A 45 29.96 10.86 -15.11
N GLU A 46 30.64 11.82 -15.70
CA GLU A 46 32.01 11.67 -16.15
C GLU A 46 32.94 11.24 -15.00
N GLY A 47 33.83 10.29 -15.26
CA GLY A 47 34.82 9.80 -14.30
C GLY A 47 34.54 8.46 -13.63
N HIS A 48 33.31 7.93 -13.65
CA HIS A 48 32.96 6.64 -13.00
C HIS A 48 32.39 5.59 -13.96
N VAL A 49 32.41 5.85 -15.26
CA VAL A 49 31.74 5.06 -16.31
C VAL A 49 32.15 3.59 -16.28
N GLU A 50 33.47 3.28 -16.20
CA GLU A 50 33.95 1.90 -16.29
C GLU A 50 33.61 1.04 -15.07
N LEU A 51 33.66 1.61 -13.88
CA LEU A 51 33.29 0.92 -12.65
C LEU A 51 31.75 0.66 -12.60
N PHE A 52 31.00 1.67 -13.01
CA PHE A 52 29.53 1.55 -13.10
C PHE A 52 29.14 0.53 -14.15
N ARG A 53 29.77 0.53 -15.33
CA ARG A 53 29.56 -0.44 -16.40
C ARG A 53 29.78 -1.89 -15.96
N LYS A 54 30.90 -2.18 -15.26
CA LYS A 54 31.18 -3.54 -14.77
C LYS A 54 30.13 -4.05 -13.82
N ARG A 55 29.70 -3.20 -12.87
CA ARG A 55 28.66 -3.56 -11.89
C ARG A 55 27.31 -3.72 -12.52
N PHE A 56 26.89 -2.76 -13.34
CA PHE A 56 25.64 -2.79 -14.10
C PHE A 56 25.53 -4.07 -14.94
N SER A 57 26.62 -4.47 -15.62
CA SER A 57 26.67 -5.73 -16.38
C SER A 57 26.57 -6.96 -15.50
N ALA A 58 27.21 -6.97 -14.31
CA ALA A 58 27.14 -8.11 -13.40
C ALA A 58 25.74 -8.26 -12.80
N GLU A 59 25.13 -7.16 -12.36
CA GLU A 59 23.77 -7.13 -11.78
C GLU A 59 22.72 -7.42 -12.83
N GLY A 60 22.83 -6.82 -14.01
CA GLY A 60 21.91 -7.10 -15.11
C GLY A 60 21.86 -8.58 -15.51
N LYS A 61 23.00 -9.28 -15.48
CA LYS A 61 23.03 -10.74 -15.71
C LYS A 61 22.26 -11.52 -14.63
N ILE A 62 22.20 -11.05 -13.41
CA ILE A 62 21.42 -11.65 -12.33
C ILE A 62 19.94 -11.38 -12.57
N LEU A 63 19.59 -10.12 -12.85
CA LEU A 63 18.19 -9.73 -13.11
C LEU A 63 17.60 -10.40 -14.34
N ALA A 64 18.38 -10.59 -15.40
CA ALA A 64 17.95 -11.28 -16.62
C ALA A 64 17.60 -12.77 -16.40
N ARG A 65 17.99 -13.37 -15.27
CA ARG A 65 17.61 -14.74 -14.88
C ARG A 65 16.31 -14.81 -14.10
N LEU A 66 15.85 -13.66 -13.57
CA LEU A 66 14.60 -13.63 -12.82
C LEU A 66 13.42 -13.81 -13.77
N ASN A 67 12.56 -14.77 -13.44
CA ASN A 67 11.34 -15.04 -14.18
C ASN A 67 10.22 -15.37 -13.21
N HIS A 68 9.30 -14.43 -13.02
CA HIS A 68 8.15 -14.54 -12.12
C HIS A 68 6.98 -13.75 -12.71
N PRO A 69 5.72 -14.22 -12.65
CA PRO A 69 4.57 -13.54 -13.26
C PRO A 69 4.31 -12.13 -12.73
N ASN A 70 4.77 -11.84 -11.52
CA ASN A 70 4.61 -10.53 -10.88
C ASN A 70 5.93 -9.75 -10.78
N LEU A 71 6.90 -10.03 -11.66
CA LEU A 71 8.13 -9.24 -11.83
C LEU A 71 8.27 -8.82 -13.29
N VAL A 72 8.69 -7.58 -13.50
CA VAL A 72 9.12 -7.11 -14.81
C VAL A 72 10.39 -7.85 -15.20
N ARG A 73 10.36 -8.56 -16.33
CA ARG A 73 11.52 -9.30 -16.82
C ARG A 73 12.47 -8.40 -17.57
N VAL A 74 13.76 -8.46 -17.25
CA VAL A 74 14.83 -7.81 -18.02
C VAL A 74 15.16 -8.70 -19.22
N ILE A 75 15.11 -8.10 -20.42
CA ILE A 75 15.30 -8.77 -21.71
C ILE A 75 16.72 -8.59 -22.23
N ASP A 76 17.21 -7.34 -22.10
CA ASP A 76 18.51 -6.93 -22.67
C ASP A 76 19.15 -5.85 -21.82
N LEU A 77 20.45 -5.70 -21.94
CA LEU A 77 21.24 -4.74 -21.20
C LEU A 77 22.50 -4.40 -21.98
N ASP A 78 22.69 -3.15 -22.28
CA ASP A 78 23.84 -2.68 -23.06
C ASP A 78 24.23 -1.24 -22.77
N LEU A 79 25.32 -0.80 -23.41
CA LEU A 79 25.82 0.56 -23.41
C LEU A 79 25.67 1.14 -24.82
N ASP A 80 24.97 2.25 -24.93
CA ASP A 80 25.07 3.07 -26.15
C ASP A 80 26.34 3.92 -26.07
N GLU A 81 27.38 3.49 -26.79
CA GLU A 81 28.66 4.20 -26.80
C GLU A 81 28.57 5.59 -27.40
N LYS A 82 27.62 5.86 -28.33
CA LYS A 82 27.43 7.15 -28.98
C LYS A 82 26.77 8.15 -28.03
N ALA A 83 25.77 7.69 -27.29
CA ALA A 83 25.09 8.52 -26.32
C ALA A 83 25.78 8.53 -24.94
N GLY A 84 26.74 7.61 -24.68
CA GLY A 84 27.38 7.44 -23.39
C GLY A 84 26.36 6.99 -22.32
N ALA A 85 25.28 6.33 -22.72
CA ALA A 85 24.17 5.97 -21.85
C ALA A 85 24.08 4.45 -21.66
N LEU A 86 24.09 4.03 -20.41
CA LEU A 86 23.71 2.65 -20.07
C LEU A 86 22.19 2.52 -20.12
N TYR A 87 21.72 1.39 -20.64
CA TYR A 87 20.29 1.09 -20.65
C TYR A 87 20.03 -0.40 -20.40
N TYR A 88 18.86 -0.69 -19.89
CA TYR A 88 18.30 -2.02 -19.95
C TYR A 88 16.90 -2.00 -20.57
N VAL A 89 16.57 -3.11 -21.22
CA VAL A 89 15.29 -3.32 -21.87
C VAL A 89 14.52 -4.37 -21.07
N MET A 90 13.24 -4.10 -20.86
CA MET A 90 12.38 -4.92 -20.03
C MET A 90 10.99 -5.05 -20.65
N ASP A 91 10.20 -6.00 -20.15
CA ASP A 91 8.82 -6.15 -20.58
C ASP A 91 8.07 -4.82 -20.42
N LEU A 92 7.29 -4.46 -21.43
CA LEU A 92 6.41 -3.30 -21.40
C LEU A 92 5.09 -3.70 -20.74
N VAL A 93 4.74 -3.00 -19.66
CA VAL A 93 3.46 -3.18 -18.96
C VAL A 93 2.63 -1.92 -19.17
N LEU A 94 1.56 -2.04 -19.93
CA LEU A 94 0.60 -0.95 -20.17
C LEU A 94 -0.75 -1.39 -19.62
N SER A 95 -1.54 -0.45 -19.14
CA SER A 95 -2.94 -0.67 -18.75
C SER A 95 -3.87 -0.65 -19.99
N GLU A 96 -5.18 -0.81 -19.79
CA GLU A 96 -6.16 -0.88 -20.89
C GLU A 96 -6.21 0.36 -21.76
N ASP A 97 -5.88 1.52 -21.20
CA ASP A 97 -5.82 2.82 -21.92
C ASP A 97 -4.53 3.01 -22.73
N GLY A 98 -3.62 2.04 -22.69
CA GLY A 98 -2.30 2.11 -23.35
C GLY A 98 -1.26 2.96 -22.61
N GLU A 99 -1.54 3.37 -21.37
CA GLU A 99 -0.62 4.11 -20.52
C GLU A 99 -0.05 3.22 -19.39
N THR A 100 1.03 3.67 -18.78
CA THR A 100 1.62 2.99 -17.63
C THR A 100 1.00 3.52 -16.34
N HIS A 101 0.29 2.65 -15.61
CA HIS A 101 -0.26 2.94 -14.31
C HIS A 101 0.42 2.11 -13.22
N THR A 102 0.44 2.66 -12.01
CA THR A 102 1.05 2.06 -10.83
C THR A 102 0.07 2.03 -9.67
N LEU A 103 0.37 1.32 -8.60
CA LEU A 103 -0.45 1.41 -7.39
C LEU A 103 -0.44 2.80 -6.74
N ALA A 104 0.49 3.69 -7.11
CA ALA A 104 0.48 5.07 -6.64
C ALA A 104 -0.63 5.92 -7.28
N ASP A 105 -1.16 5.50 -8.43
CA ASP A 105 -2.21 6.18 -9.17
C ASP A 105 -3.62 5.77 -8.70
N VAL A 106 -3.72 4.69 -7.92
CA VAL A 106 -4.99 4.21 -7.36
C VAL A 106 -5.50 5.18 -6.30
N LYS A 107 -6.70 5.71 -6.53
CA LYS A 107 -7.34 6.63 -5.58
C LYS A 107 -8.08 5.88 -4.48
N PRO A 108 -8.26 6.51 -3.31
CA PRO A 108 -9.04 5.93 -2.24
C PRO A 108 -10.44 5.51 -2.70
N GLY A 109 -10.79 4.24 -2.48
CA GLY A 109 -12.09 3.68 -2.84
C GLY A 109 -12.22 3.19 -4.30
N GLU A 110 -11.18 3.31 -5.14
CA GLU A 110 -11.17 2.71 -6.49
C GLU A 110 -10.93 1.20 -6.45
N ALA A 111 -10.24 0.71 -5.44
CA ALA A 111 -10.03 -0.72 -5.21
C ALA A 111 -10.70 -1.14 -3.90
N ASP A 112 -11.37 -2.29 -3.92
CA ASP A 112 -11.85 -2.90 -2.69
C ASP A 112 -10.71 -3.59 -1.91
N GLU A 113 -10.97 -3.91 -0.66
CA GLU A 113 -9.98 -4.47 0.23
C GLU A 113 -9.52 -5.87 -0.19
N ALA A 114 -10.39 -6.67 -0.78
CA ALA A 114 -10.07 -8.00 -1.30
C ALA A 114 -9.11 -7.90 -2.50
N GLN A 115 -9.30 -6.90 -3.35
CA GLN A 115 -8.42 -6.59 -4.47
C GLN A 115 -7.04 -6.14 -3.96
N ILE A 116 -6.99 -5.25 -2.96
CA ILE A 116 -5.75 -4.81 -2.32
C ILE A 116 -5.00 -6.00 -1.70
N LEU A 117 -5.70 -6.90 -1.02
CA LEU A 117 -5.11 -8.13 -0.50
C LEU A 117 -4.59 -9.05 -1.63
N GLY A 118 -5.31 -9.12 -2.75
CA GLY A 118 -4.86 -9.81 -3.95
C GLY A 118 -3.55 -9.26 -4.50
N TRP A 119 -3.40 -7.95 -4.56
CA TRP A 119 -2.16 -7.27 -4.95
C TRP A 119 -1.03 -7.50 -3.94
N PHE A 120 -1.34 -7.42 -2.66
CA PHE A 120 -0.38 -7.72 -1.60
C PHE A 120 0.22 -9.13 -1.74
N ARG A 121 -0.62 -10.14 -1.95
CA ARG A 121 -0.19 -11.53 -2.21
C ARG A 121 0.75 -11.64 -3.40
N GLN A 122 0.45 -10.94 -4.49
CA GLN A 122 1.26 -10.97 -5.70
C GLN A 122 2.64 -10.35 -5.47
N VAL A 123 2.71 -9.21 -4.79
CA VAL A 123 4.00 -8.55 -4.47
C VAL A 123 4.80 -9.38 -3.46
N CYS A 124 4.16 -9.96 -2.44
CA CYS A 124 4.80 -10.89 -1.51
C CYS A 124 5.43 -12.08 -2.24
N SER A 125 4.69 -12.70 -3.17
CA SER A 125 5.18 -13.82 -4.00
C SER A 125 6.39 -13.42 -4.84
N ALA A 126 6.35 -12.23 -5.46
CA ALA A 126 7.47 -11.70 -6.24
C ALA A 126 8.71 -11.46 -5.37
N LEU A 127 8.55 -10.82 -4.22
CA LEU A 127 9.67 -10.56 -3.29
C LEU A 127 10.23 -11.84 -2.67
N ALA A 128 9.37 -12.80 -2.28
CA ALA A 128 9.81 -14.11 -1.80
C ALA A 128 10.69 -14.81 -2.84
N TYR A 129 10.29 -14.79 -4.11
CA TYR A 129 11.10 -15.33 -5.21
C TYR A 129 12.44 -14.60 -5.35
N VAL A 130 12.46 -13.27 -5.35
CA VAL A 130 13.67 -12.45 -5.44
C VAL A 130 14.62 -12.75 -4.29
N HIS A 131 14.11 -12.80 -3.06
CA HIS A 131 14.89 -13.11 -1.86
C HIS A 131 15.45 -14.54 -1.88
N SER A 132 14.72 -15.52 -2.43
CA SER A 132 15.20 -16.89 -2.61
C SER A 132 16.39 -16.98 -3.55
N GLN A 133 16.56 -16.00 -4.47
CA GLN A 133 17.72 -15.88 -5.35
C GLN A 133 18.88 -15.10 -4.72
N GLY A 134 18.79 -14.74 -3.42
CA GLY A 134 19.79 -13.95 -2.71
C GLY A 134 19.83 -12.48 -3.11
N ILE A 135 18.76 -11.96 -3.70
CA ILE A 135 18.66 -10.57 -4.20
C ILE A 135 17.74 -9.78 -3.26
N VAL A 136 18.09 -8.53 -2.99
CA VAL A 136 17.25 -7.55 -2.29
C VAL A 136 16.79 -6.51 -3.31
N HIS A 137 15.50 -6.17 -3.33
CA HIS A 137 14.92 -5.24 -4.32
C HIS A 137 15.35 -3.79 -4.08
N ARG A 138 15.40 -3.34 -2.82
CA ARG A 138 15.90 -2.04 -2.34
C ARG A 138 15.09 -0.79 -2.74
N ASP A 139 14.06 -0.92 -3.55
CA ASP A 139 13.21 0.23 -3.97
C ASP A 139 11.73 -0.16 -4.08
N VAL A 140 11.22 -0.93 -3.10
CA VAL A 140 9.80 -1.29 -3.03
C VAL A 140 9.00 -0.05 -2.67
N LYS A 141 8.07 0.34 -3.55
CA LYS A 141 7.16 1.49 -3.37
C LYS A 141 6.00 1.39 -4.35
N LEU A 142 4.91 2.10 -4.10
CA LEU A 142 3.71 2.06 -4.95
C LEU A 142 4.00 2.43 -6.41
N ASN A 143 4.90 3.38 -6.66
CA ASN A 143 5.29 3.79 -8.01
C ASN A 143 6.05 2.70 -8.81
N ASN A 144 6.61 1.70 -8.13
CA ASN A 144 7.33 0.60 -8.76
C ASN A 144 6.48 -0.68 -8.84
N ILE A 145 5.18 -0.61 -8.55
CA ILE A 145 4.24 -1.70 -8.67
C ILE A 145 3.26 -1.33 -9.78
N LEU A 146 3.50 -1.86 -10.98
CA LEU A 146 2.75 -1.58 -12.20
C LEU A 146 1.42 -2.33 -12.19
N LEU A 147 0.38 -1.72 -12.76
CA LEU A 147 -0.93 -2.33 -12.99
C LEU A 147 -1.00 -2.86 -14.43
N ALA A 148 -1.15 -4.18 -14.59
CA ALA A 148 -1.37 -4.82 -15.87
C ALA A 148 -2.86 -4.79 -16.28
N PRO A 149 -3.20 -4.90 -17.58
CA PRO A 149 -4.58 -4.84 -18.07
C PRO A 149 -5.51 -5.91 -17.48
N ASP A 150 -4.94 -7.06 -17.09
CA ASP A 150 -5.67 -8.17 -16.49
C ASP A 150 -5.89 -8.03 -14.97
N GLY A 151 -5.57 -6.86 -14.39
CA GLY A 151 -5.69 -6.57 -12.96
C GLY A 151 -4.56 -7.13 -12.11
N ARG A 152 -3.55 -7.80 -12.70
CA ARG A 152 -2.33 -8.20 -12.00
C ARG A 152 -1.47 -6.99 -11.68
N VAL A 153 -0.66 -7.13 -10.63
CA VAL A 153 0.43 -6.21 -10.36
C VAL A 153 1.77 -6.84 -10.70
N VAL A 154 2.67 -5.99 -11.17
CA VAL A 154 4.02 -6.39 -11.60
C VAL A 154 5.05 -5.47 -10.96
N LEU A 155 5.91 -6.02 -10.12
CA LEU A 155 6.96 -5.28 -9.45
C LEU A 155 8.09 -4.96 -10.43
N SER A 156 8.45 -3.70 -10.53
CA SER A 156 9.47 -3.15 -11.44
C SER A 156 10.58 -2.46 -10.66
N ASP A 157 11.60 -2.03 -11.38
CA ASP A 157 12.62 -1.09 -10.90
C ASP A 157 13.41 -1.56 -9.69
N PHE A 158 14.15 -2.67 -9.86
CA PHE A 158 15.20 -3.01 -8.91
C PHE A 158 16.14 -1.83 -8.68
N GLY A 159 16.50 -1.58 -7.42
CA GLY A 159 17.36 -0.45 -7.05
C GLY A 159 18.81 -0.57 -7.54
N ILE A 160 19.03 -0.89 -8.82
CA ILE A 160 20.36 -1.06 -9.45
C ILE A 160 21.24 0.18 -9.21
N SER A 161 20.67 1.37 -9.28
CA SER A 161 21.38 2.61 -9.01
C SER A 161 21.84 2.74 -7.55
N LYS A 162 21.11 2.17 -6.60
CA LYS A 162 21.43 2.24 -5.16
C LYS A 162 22.58 1.30 -4.78
N ILE A 163 22.72 0.16 -5.45
CA ILE A 163 23.82 -0.80 -5.24
C ILE A 163 25.17 -0.17 -5.66
N SER A 164 25.16 0.59 -6.72
CA SER A 164 26.35 1.35 -7.18
C SER A 164 26.80 2.38 -6.16
N ASP A 165 25.88 3.03 -5.46
CA ASP A 165 26.17 4.06 -4.45
C ASP A 165 26.78 3.47 -3.16
N GLU A 166 26.31 2.32 -2.68
CA GLU A 166 26.82 1.71 -1.44
C GLU A 166 28.29 1.28 -1.53
N ASN A 167 28.72 0.83 -2.68
CA ASN A 167 30.11 0.42 -2.90
C ASN A 167 31.02 1.59 -3.35
N LEU A 168 30.46 2.68 -3.86
CA LEU A 168 31.16 3.94 -4.04
C LEU A 168 31.43 4.62 -2.68
N ARG A 169 30.57 4.43 -1.71
CA ARG A 169 30.75 4.91 -0.32
C ARG A 169 32.03 4.37 0.35
N SER A 170 32.42 3.13 0.04
CA SER A 170 33.65 2.56 0.57
C SER A 170 34.95 3.02 -0.15
N ALA A 171 34.82 3.61 -1.32
CA ALA A 171 35.98 4.00 -2.13
C ALA A 171 36.26 5.52 -2.17
N VAL A 172 35.28 6.37 -1.87
CA VAL A 172 35.42 7.83 -1.88
C VAL A 172 34.48 8.46 -0.86
N ASP A 173 35.00 9.38 -0.06
CA ASP A 173 34.32 10.21 0.98
C ASP A 173 33.21 11.15 0.42
N VAL A 174 32.61 10.79 -0.72
CA VAL A 174 31.62 11.58 -1.47
C VAL A 174 30.25 11.60 -0.80
N THR A 175 29.99 10.69 0.14
CA THR A 175 28.67 10.51 0.76
C THR A 175 28.26 11.68 1.66
N LYS A 176 29.22 12.41 2.24
CA LYS A 176 28.87 13.60 3.06
C LYS A 176 28.26 14.71 2.20
N THR A 177 28.67 14.84 0.95
CA THR A 177 28.22 15.94 0.09
C THR A 177 26.81 15.68 -0.49
N MET A 178 26.44 14.43 -0.83
CA MET A 178 25.10 14.12 -1.34
C MET A 178 24.04 14.08 -0.25
N VAL A 179 24.33 13.47 0.90
CA VAL A 179 23.40 13.46 2.03
C VAL A 179 23.24 14.85 2.65
N THR A 180 24.33 15.65 2.74
CA THR A 180 24.26 17.02 3.27
C THR A 180 23.63 17.99 2.27
N GLY A 181 23.78 17.77 0.96
CA GLY A 181 23.10 18.56 -0.07
C GLY A 181 21.60 18.30 -0.16
N MET A 182 21.12 17.10 0.20
CA MET A 182 19.69 16.74 0.25
C MET A 182 18.97 17.28 1.51
N THR A 183 19.70 17.46 2.62
CA THR A 183 19.08 17.96 3.88
C THR A 183 18.97 19.48 3.96
N GLN A 184 19.62 20.26 3.09
CA GLN A 184 19.52 21.73 3.10
C GLN A 184 18.62 22.34 2.03
N GLY A 185 18.09 21.54 1.08
CA GLY A 185 17.15 22.00 0.05
C GLY A 185 15.71 21.60 0.39
N ARG A 186 14.92 22.49 0.95
CA ARG A 186 13.46 22.34 1.01
C ARG A 186 12.94 22.08 -0.40
N GLY A 187 12.56 20.82 -0.70
CA GLY A 187 11.76 20.52 -1.90
C GLY A 187 12.18 19.36 -2.80
N VAL A 188 13.19 18.53 -2.46
CA VAL A 188 13.61 17.43 -3.34
C VAL A 188 13.41 16.07 -2.66
N ALA A 189 12.54 15.24 -3.27
CA ALA A 189 12.38 13.79 -3.09
C ALA A 189 11.88 13.27 -1.73
N MET A 190 10.84 13.86 -1.16
CA MET A 190 10.11 13.26 -0.04
C MET A 190 9.50 11.89 -0.39
N GLY A 191 9.29 11.59 -1.71
CA GLY A 191 8.59 10.40 -2.17
C GLY A 191 9.31 9.08 -1.94
N THR A 192 10.63 8.99 -2.15
CA THR A 192 11.36 7.71 -2.02
C THR A 192 11.85 7.48 -0.59
N GLN A 193 12.18 8.54 0.16
CA GLN A 193 12.64 8.46 1.55
C GLN A 193 11.57 7.91 2.49
N GLY A 194 10.29 8.21 2.24
CA GLY A 194 9.19 7.75 3.09
C GLY A 194 8.95 6.24 3.12
N TYR A 195 9.53 5.47 2.17
CA TYR A 195 9.44 4.00 2.15
C TYR A 195 10.68 3.31 2.74
N MET A 196 11.75 4.04 3.00
CA MET A 196 13.05 3.48 3.36
C MET A 196 13.06 2.98 4.80
N ALA A 197 13.57 1.76 4.99
CA ALA A 197 13.69 1.17 6.32
C ALA A 197 14.67 1.96 7.23
N PRO A 198 14.40 2.03 8.55
CA PRO A 198 15.20 2.82 9.48
C PRO A 198 16.69 2.47 9.48
N GLU A 199 17.04 1.19 9.39
CA GLU A 199 18.43 0.72 9.30
C GLU A 199 19.14 1.23 8.04
N VAL A 200 18.42 1.27 6.90
CA VAL A 200 18.95 1.78 5.63
C VAL A 200 19.12 3.31 5.71
N CYS A 201 18.20 4.02 6.38
CA CYS A 201 18.35 5.45 6.67
C CYS A 201 19.58 5.75 7.53
N ARG A 202 19.96 4.85 8.43
CA ARG A 202 21.20 4.94 9.23
C ARG A 202 22.46 4.58 8.44
N GLY A 203 22.32 4.14 7.18
CA GLY A 203 23.44 3.76 6.31
C GLY A 203 23.89 2.30 6.48
N GLU A 204 23.06 1.46 7.13
CA GLU A 204 23.30 0.03 7.22
C GLU A 204 22.96 -0.65 5.88
N GLU A 205 23.50 -1.86 5.66
CA GLU A 205 23.26 -2.61 4.43
C GLU A 205 21.78 -3.04 4.33
N ALA A 206 21.18 -2.86 3.16
CA ALA A 206 19.82 -3.30 2.90
C ALA A 206 19.73 -4.83 2.84
N THR A 207 18.88 -5.40 3.66
CA THR A 207 18.59 -6.85 3.73
C THR A 207 17.15 -7.13 3.22
N PRO A 208 16.74 -8.39 3.04
CA PRO A 208 15.35 -8.74 2.77
C PRO A 208 14.34 -8.08 3.73
N ALA A 209 14.71 -7.89 5.00
CA ALA A 209 13.88 -7.21 5.98
C ALA A 209 13.60 -5.73 5.64
N ALA A 210 14.50 -5.07 4.90
CA ALA A 210 14.28 -3.70 4.44
C ALA A 210 13.18 -3.65 3.36
N ASP A 211 13.13 -4.63 2.45
CA ASP A 211 12.03 -4.74 1.47
C ASP A 211 10.69 -5.02 2.15
N VAL A 212 10.68 -5.85 3.21
CA VAL A 212 9.46 -6.11 4.02
C VAL A 212 8.94 -4.82 4.63
N TYR A 213 9.80 -3.99 5.21
CA TYR A 213 9.43 -2.69 5.75
C TYR A 213 8.84 -1.77 4.67
N SER A 214 9.53 -1.65 3.54
CA SER A 214 9.10 -0.81 2.42
C SER A 214 7.75 -1.25 1.86
N LEU A 215 7.51 -2.57 1.79
CA LEU A 215 6.22 -3.17 1.42
C LEU A 215 5.13 -2.81 2.44
N GLY A 216 5.43 -2.91 3.74
CA GLY A 216 4.52 -2.50 4.81
C GLY A 216 4.09 -1.03 4.68
N VAL A 217 5.06 -0.12 4.46
CA VAL A 217 4.76 1.31 4.22
C VAL A 217 3.89 1.50 2.97
N ALA A 218 4.20 0.78 1.88
CA ALA A 218 3.46 0.89 0.63
C ALA A 218 1.98 0.52 0.81
N PHE A 219 1.71 -0.62 1.44
CA PHE A 219 0.33 -1.08 1.62
C PHE A 219 -0.40 -0.34 2.74
N PHE A 220 0.30 0.10 3.80
CA PHE A 220 -0.29 1.02 4.77
C PHE A 220 -0.80 2.30 4.10
N ARG A 221 0.03 2.90 3.23
CA ARG A 221 -0.35 4.09 2.47
C ARG A 221 -1.49 3.83 1.49
N LEU A 222 -1.48 2.70 0.78
CA LEU A 222 -2.53 2.33 -0.17
C LEU A 222 -3.89 2.19 0.53
N LEU A 223 -3.92 1.55 1.70
CA LEU A 223 -5.12 1.35 2.49
C LEU A 223 -5.64 2.64 3.14
N THR A 224 -4.76 3.41 3.77
CA THR A 224 -5.16 4.53 4.63
C THR A 224 -5.08 5.89 3.95
N ASN A 225 -4.40 5.99 2.81
CA ASN A 225 -4.01 7.23 2.13
C ASN A 225 -3.19 8.20 3.03
N VAL A 226 -2.58 7.67 4.08
CA VAL A 226 -1.75 8.42 5.03
C VAL A 226 -0.29 8.02 4.84
N TRP A 227 0.62 8.99 4.88
CA TRP A 227 2.05 8.70 4.93
C TRP A 227 2.43 8.12 6.29
N TYR A 228 3.08 6.98 6.28
CA TYR A 228 3.75 6.44 7.45
C TYR A 228 5.09 7.19 7.61
N ASP A 229 5.23 7.97 8.69
CA ASP A 229 6.45 8.72 8.96
C ASP A 229 7.15 8.13 10.20
N PRO A 230 8.19 7.33 10.00
CA PRO A 230 8.97 6.76 11.11
C PRO A 230 9.77 7.83 11.87
N CYS A 231 10.03 9.01 11.26
CA CYS A 231 10.72 10.10 11.92
C CYS A 231 9.80 10.91 12.86
N LEU A 232 8.47 10.77 12.70
CA LEU A 232 7.46 11.23 13.65
C LEU A 232 7.16 10.16 14.71
N ALA A 233 7.78 8.97 14.59
CA ALA A 233 7.75 8.01 15.68
C ALA A 233 8.38 8.64 16.92
N PRO A 234 7.69 8.67 18.07
CA PRO A 234 8.23 9.25 19.29
C PRO A 234 9.53 8.54 19.65
N SER A 235 10.48 9.31 20.21
CA SER A 235 11.60 8.76 20.94
C SER A 235 11.13 7.67 21.91
N ALA A 236 11.99 6.71 22.24
CA ALA A 236 11.71 5.51 23.04
C ALA A 236 10.91 5.72 24.34
N ASP A 237 10.77 6.95 24.81
CA ASP A 237 9.97 7.32 25.97
C ASP A 237 8.46 7.56 25.67
N SER A 238 8.04 7.58 24.39
CA SER A 238 6.66 7.75 23.97
C SER A 238 6.13 6.58 23.11
N GLY A 239 6.73 5.44 23.26
CA GLY A 239 6.69 4.23 22.41
C GLY A 239 5.34 3.69 21.93
N ASP A 240 4.20 4.22 22.42
CA ASP A 240 2.92 3.59 22.13
C ASP A 240 1.97 4.43 21.24
N VAL A 241 2.21 5.72 21.06
CA VAL A 241 1.18 6.62 20.52
C VAL A 241 1.06 6.53 18.98
N ILE A 242 2.16 6.34 18.26
CA ILE A 242 2.10 6.26 16.78
C ILE A 242 1.79 4.84 16.31
N ALA A 243 2.34 3.82 16.95
CA ALA A 243 1.94 2.44 16.70
C ALA A 243 0.44 2.25 16.99
N MET A 244 -0.06 2.79 18.11
CA MET A 244 -1.49 2.79 18.42
C MET A 244 -2.33 3.58 17.42
N ASN A 245 -1.87 4.76 16.96
CA ASN A 245 -2.62 5.53 15.96
C ASN A 245 -2.61 4.85 14.59
N SER A 246 -1.51 4.20 14.21
CA SER A 246 -1.41 3.43 12.97
C SER A 246 -2.34 2.22 13.00
N VAL A 247 -2.39 1.48 14.11
CA VAL A 247 -3.31 0.36 14.31
C VAL A 247 -4.76 0.84 14.24
N LYS A 248 -5.12 1.95 14.88
CA LYS A 248 -6.47 2.52 14.81
C LYS A 248 -6.91 2.89 13.40
N LEU A 249 -5.99 3.32 12.54
CA LEU A 249 -6.29 3.58 11.13
C LEU A 249 -6.60 2.30 10.35
N LEU A 250 -6.16 1.14 10.85
CA LEU A 250 -6.40 -0.16 10.23
C LEU A 250 -7.62 -0.91 10.83
N GLU A 251 -8.14 -0.48 11.99
CA GLU A 251 -9.32 -1.09 12.63
C GLU A 251 -10.59 -1.10 11.75
N PRO A 252 -10.87 -0.08 10.90
CA PRO A 252 -12.07 -0.07 10.07
C PRO A 252 -12.09 -1.09 8.94
N PHE A 253 -10.96 -1.74 8.64
CA PHE A 253 -10.85 -2.67 7.52
C PHE A 253 -11.47 -4.04 7.85
N GLU A 254 -11.97 -4.73 6.82
CA GLU A 254 -12.62 -6.04 6.94
C GLU A 254 -11.63 -7.19 7.19
N TYR A 255 -10.33 -6.96 6.92
CA TYR A 255 -9.25 -7.93 7.11
C TYR A 255 -8.30 -7.50 8.23
N CYS A 256 -7.61 -8.47 8.83
CA CYS A 256 -6.70 -8.25 9.97
C CYS A 256 -5.38 -7.57 9.57
N TRP A 257 -5.42 -6.47 8.84
CA TRP A 257 -4.23 -5.68 8.50
C TRP A 257 -3.50 -5.14 9.73
N ALA A 258 -4.26 -4.86 10.79
CA ALA A 258 -3.73 -4.37 12.07
C ALA A 258 -2.82 -5.38 12.78
N ASP A 259 -2.90 -6.67 12.43
CA ASP A 259 -2.03 -7.71 13.00
C ASP A 259 -0.73 -7.87 12.19
N VAL A 260 -0.74 -7.55 10.90
CA VAL A 260 0.36 -7.82 9.99
C VAL A 260 1.22 -6.58 9.71
N LEU A 261 0.61 -5.45 9.34
CA LEU A 261 1.37 -4.27 8.94
C LEU A 261 2.28 -3.71 10.06
N PRO A 262 1.85 -3.65 11.35
CA PRO A 262 2.73 -3.17 12.42
C PRO A 262 3.99 -4.03 12.61
N VAL A 263 3.88 -5.34 12.41
CA VAL A 263 5.04 -6.24 12.52
C VAL A 263 6.02 -6.05 11.35
N MET A 264 5.51 -5.79 10.15
CA MET A 264 6.35 -5.43 8.99
C MET A 264 7.06 -4.09 9.19
N LEU A 265 6.47 -3.19 9.93
CA LEU A 265 6.95 -1.83 10.22
C LEU A 265 7.78 -1.74 11.50
N ASP A 266 8.10 -2.87 12.16
CA ASP A 266 8.95 -2.86 13.36
C ASP A 266 10.30 -2.20 13.06
N GLU A 267 10.76 -1.36 13.97
CA GLU A 267 12.05 -0.68 13.86
C GLU A 267 13.22 -1.66 13.82
N ASN A 268 13.11 -2.77 14.56
CA ASN A 268 14.08 -3.84 14.55
C ASN A 268 13.87 -4.79 13.36
N PRO A 269 14.79 -4.85 12.37
CA PRO A 269 14.63 -5.70 11.20
C PRO A 269 14.54 -7.20 11.53
N GLN A 270 15.07 -7.63 12.68
CA GLN A 270 15.00 -9.04 13.09
C GLN A 270 13.62 -9.50 13.56
N LYS A 271 12.72 -8.56 13.86
CA LYS A 271 11.34 -8.87 14.25
C LYS A 271 10.40 -8.92 13.05
N ARG A 272 10.82 -8.44 11.89
CA ARG A 272 9.99 -8.43 10.68
C ARG A 272 9.87 -9.84 10.11
N PRO A 273 8.69 -10.21 9.56
CA PRO A 273 8.48 -11.51 8.95
C PRO A 273 9.30 -11.62 7.66
N LEU A 274 10.11 -12.68 7.53
CA LEU A 274 10.90 -12.93 6.31
C LEU A 274 10.22 -13.93 5.37
N ASP A 275 9.28 -14.72 5.87
CA ASP A 275 8.49 -15.62 5.05
C ASP A 275 7.31 -14.86 4.40
N LEU A 276 7.63 -14.23 3.28
CA LEU A 276 6.65 -13.48 2.49
C LEU A 276 5.67 -14.40 1.73
N ALA A 277 5.96 -15.69 1.60
CA ALA A 277 5.06 -16.61 0.93
C ALA A 277 3.83 -16.94 1.79
N GLU A 278 4.01 -17.08 3.10
CA GLU A 278 2.93 -17.39 4.05
C GLU A 278 2.28 -16.14 4.66
N LEU A 279 2.99 -15.00 4.65
CA LEU A 279 2.54 -13.76 5.29
C LEU A 279 1.13 -13.31 4.88
N PRO A 280 0.74 -13.35 3.59
CA PRO A 280 -0.61 -12.93 3.20
C PRO A 280 -1.74 -13.80 3.77
N ASP A 281 -1.46 -15.05 4.11
CA ASP A 281 -2.46 -15.96 4.67
C ASP A 281 -2.75 -15.64 6.14
N SER A 282 -1.88 -14.87 6.78
CA SER A 282 -2.12 -14.31 8.12
C SER A 282 -3.16 -13.18 8.12
N ILE A 283 -3.47 -12.60 6.95
CA ILE A 283 -4.47 -11.55 6.79
C ILE A 283 -5.83 -12.22 6.54
N ALA A 284 -6.48 -12.64 7.62
CA ALA A 284 -7.81 -13.23 7.58
C ALA A 284 -8.91 -12.15 7.62
N PRO A 285 -10.12 -12.43 7.13
CA PRO A 285 -11.26 -11.56 7.39
C PRO A 285 -11.49 -11.43 8.89
N VAL A 286 -11.70 -10.21 9.38
CA VAL A 286 -12.10 -9.98 10.76
C VAL A 286 -13.43 -10.68 10.98
N ALA A 287 -13.48 -11.59 11.97
CA ALA A 287 -14.73 -12.26 12.32
C ALA A 287 -15.74 -11.18 12.71
N GLN A 288 -16.69 -10.89 11.83
CA GLN A 288 -17.78 -10.00 12.17
C GLN A 288 -18.48 -10.61 13.39
N PRO A 289 -18.71 -9.82 14.48
CA PRO A 289 -19.52 -10.31 15.58
C PRO A 289 -20.82 -10.80 14.96
N GLU A 290 -21.15 -12.08 15.17
CA GLU A 290 -22.36 -12.66 14.61
C GLU A 290 -23.48 -11.67 14.88
N THR A 291 -24.02 -11.04 13.84
CA THR A 291 -25.21 -10.18 13.98
C THR A 291 -26.23 -11.06 14.68
N PRO A 292 -26.74 -10.66 15.85
CA PRO A 292 -27.64 -11.51 16.61
C PRO A 292 -28.73 -11.95 15.63
N LYS A 293 -28.82 -13.27 15.39
CA LYS A 293 -29.73 -13.88 14.40
C LYS A 293 -31.05 -13.15 14.58
N ARG A 294 -31.45 -12.36 13.58
CA ARG A 294 -32.71 -11.62 13.59
C ARG A 294 -33.75 -12.64 13.98
N PHE A 295 -34.27 -12.54 15.23
CA PHE A 295 -35.27 -13.42 15.74
C PHE A 295 -36.37 -13.48 14.69
N GLY A 296 -36.60 -14.69 14.16
CA GLY A 296 -37.48 -14.88 13.03
C GLY A 296 -38.90 -14.36 13.34
N ALA A 297 -39.70 -14.15 12.34
CA ALA A 297 -41.08 -13.62 12.47
C ALA A 297 -41.88 -14.27 13.59
N LYS A 298 -41.59 -15.54 13.91
CA LYS A 298 -42.19 -16.29 15.04
C LYS A 298 -41.88 -15.68 16.41
N TRP A 299 -40.66 -15.13 16.64
CA TRP A 299 -40.35 -14.48 17.91
C TRP A 299 -41.03 -13.11 18.04
N LYS A 300 -41.11 -12.35 16.94
CA LYS A 300 -41.90 -11.10 16.93
C LYS A 300 -43.37 -11.33 17.21
N ALA A 301 -43.93 -12.42 16.68
CA ALA A 301 -45.30 -12.81 16.97
C ALA A 301 -45.50 -13.26 18.45
N LEU A 302 -44.52 -13.97 19.01
CA LEU A 302 -44.52 -14.37 20.41
C LEU A 302 -44.45 -13.15 21.36
N VAL A 303 -43.55 -12.19 21.09
CA VAL A 303 -43.46 -10.97 21.89
C VAL A 303 -44.73 -10.12 21.77
N ALA A 304 -45.30 -10.00 20.56
CA ALA A 304 -46.57 -9.32 20.38
C ALA A 304 -47.71 -10.00 21.12
N ALA A 305 -47.78 -11.32 21.12
CA ALA A 305 -48.79 -12.09 21.87
C ALA A 305 -48.67 -11.90 23.41
N VAL A 306 -47.42 -11.90 23.92
CA VAL A 306 -47.17 -11.64 25.35
C VAL A 306 -47.58 -10.22 25.75
N VAL A 307 -47.28 -9.22 24.92
CA VAL A 307 -47.70 -7.82 25.18
C VAL A 307 -49.24 -7.69 25.16
N VAL A 308 -49.92 -8.32 24.21
CA VAL A 308 -51.40 -8.30 24.14
C VAL A 308 -52.02 -8.97 25.36
N ILE A 309 -51.48 -10.11 25.80
CA ILE A 309 -51.94 -10.79 27.01
C ILE A 309 -51.73 -9.96 28.27
N ALA A 310 -50.53 -9.30 28.38
CA ALA A 310 -50.24 -8.43 29.53
C ALA A 310 -51.17 -7.20 29.58
N LEU A 311 -51.46 -6.60 28.44
CA LEU A 311 -52.42 -5.48 28.34
C LEU A 311 -53.84 -5.96 28.64
N GLY A 312 -54.27 -7.13 28.20
CA GLY A 312 -55.58 -7.71 28.48
C GLY A 312 -55.78 -8.01 29.98
N VAL A 313 -54.75 -8.60 30.61
CA VAL A 313 -54.78 -8.86 32.08
C VAL A 313 -54.76 -7.53 32.85
N GLY A 314 -53.97 -6.53 32.41
CA GLY A 314 -53.97 -5.21 33.04
C GLY A 314 -55.33 -4.51 32.96
N CYS A 315 -56.00 -4.55 31.80
CA CYS A 315 -57.37 -4.03 31.64
C CYS A 315 -58.38 -4.78 32.51
N TRP A 316 -58.28 -6.10 32.56
CA TRP A 316 -59.19 -6.91 33.38
C TRP A 316 -59.05 -6.64 34.89
N LEU A 317 -57.79 -6.49 35.37
CA LEU A 317 -57.52 -6.12 36.75
C LEU A 317 -58.00 -4.69 37.07
N TYR A 318 -57.81 -3.76 36.14
CA TYR A 318 -58.25 -2.35 36.31
C TYR A 318 -59.79 -2.23 36.35
N TRP A 319 -60.51 -2.94 35.45
CA TRP A 319 -61.98 -2.95 35.44
C TRP A 319 -62.58 -3.80 36.57
N GLY A 320 -61.92 -4.88 36.97
CA GLY A 320 -62.35 -5.71 38.10
C GLY A 320 -62.32 -4.96 39.46
N GLN A 321 -61.44 -3.93 39.58
CA GLN A 321 -61.42 -3.09 40.79
C GLN A 321 -62.38 -1.93 40.73
N SER A 322 -62.95 -1.60 39.56
CA SER A 322 -63.90 -0.47 39.40
C SER A 322 -65.36 -0.89 39.56
N GLY A 323 -65.63 -2.17 39.91
CA GLY A 323 -66.96 -2.68 40.19
C GLY A 323 -67.42 -2.35 41.61
N SER A 324 -68.20 -1.31 41.75
CA SER A 324 -69.06 -0.84 42.86
C SER A 324 -68.67 0.48 43.52
N LYS A 325 -68.87 1.55 42.76
CA LYS A 325 -69.27 2.82 43.36
C LYS A 325 -70.64 3.18 42.79
N THR A 326 -71.71 2.89 43.54
CA THR A 326 -73.03 3.44 43.34
C THR A 326 -72.98 4.93 43.56
N ILE A 327 -73.17 5.71 42.49
CA ILE A 327 -73.29 7.17 42.57
C ILE A 327 -74.66 7.42 43.20
N ARG A 328 -74.69 7.97 44.43
CA ARG A 328 -75.88 8.49 45.05
C ARG A 328 -76.30 9.79 44.38
N THR A 329 -77.55 9.90 44.04
CA THR A 329 -78.17 11.00 43.27
C THR A 329 -78.23 12.35 44.03
N ASP A 330 -77.72 12.40 45.28
CA ASP A 330 -77.82 13.56 46.13
C ASP A 330 -76.68 14.60 46.00
N ASP A 331 -75.67 14.34 45.18
CA ASP A 331 -74.51 15.25 45.01
C ASP A 331 -74.60 16.17 43.79
N LEU A 332 -75.76 16.27 43.15
CA LEU A 332 -75.95 17.05 41.91
C LEU A 332 -76.59 18.44 42.11
N LEU A 333 -76.65 18.95 43.32
CA LEU A 333 -77.23 20.28 43.61
C LEU A 333 -76.29 21.15 44.47
N ALA A 334 -75.21 21.58 43.93
CA ALA A 334 -74.46 22.73 44.45
C ALA A 334 -73.63 23.39 43.32
N ILE A 335 -74.29 24.30 42.58
CA ILE A 335 -73.60 25.27 41.72
C ILE A 335 -73.47 26.55 42.57
N PRO A 336 -72.30 27.04 42.89
CA PRO A 336 -72.13 28.45 43.29
C PRO A 336 -71.80 29.25 41.98
N ALA A 337 -72.72 30.19 41.74
CA ALA A 337 -72.46 31.33 40.83
C ALA A 337 -71.48 32.27 41.53
N ALA A 338 -70.38 32.61 40.86
CA ALA A 338 -69.74 33.97 40.86
C ALA A 338 -68.45 33.93 40.03
N LEU A 339 -68.50 34.63 38.92
CA LEU A 339 -67.33 35.19 38.29
C LEU A 339 -66.96 36.47 38.99
N PRO A 340 -65.71 36.86 39.16
CA PRO A 340 -65.29 38.24 39.16
C PRO A 340 -64.54 38.55 37.85
N GLU A 341 -64.95 39.64 37.27
CA GLU A 341 -64.24 40.45 36.26
C GLU A 341 -62.94 41.01 36.89
N GLY A 342 -61.91 41.10 35.98
CA GLY A 342 -60.67 41.79 36.25
C GLY A 342 -59.60 41.40 35.26
#